data_2c8f4ff264b29dcb7c02b0cdbc2eb424
#
_entry.id   2c8f4ff264b29dcb7c02b0cdbc2eb424
#
_cell.length_a   1.000
_cell.length_b   1.000
_cell.length_c   1.000
_cell.angle_alpha   90.00
_cell.angle_beta   90.00
_cell.angle_gamma   90.00
#
_symmetry.space_group_name_H-M   'P 1'
#
loop_
_entity.id
_entity.type
_entity.pdbx_description
1 polymer ?
#
loop_
_entity_poly.entity_id
_entity_poly.type
_entity_poly.pdbx_seq_one_letter_code
_entity_poly.pdbx_strand_id
1 'polypeptide(L)'
;KLDELYDKLVKNRTLQAKKLGFETYTPLGYLRMQRNCYGREEVENLRRQVKEVFVPFAESLYEKRRKRLGLEHMTYSDEQVYGPNGSPSPKGTPEEILAAGQQMYEELSPETKEFFDFMMENELLDVFGRKTKAVGGYMTYLPDYKAPFIFANFNGTSGDVDVMTHECGHAFQGYLAAEDPIREHADIGMETAEIHSMSMEFFTEPWYHLFFDKDTTEDYTRMHLEEAVMFVPYGCMVDEFQHEVYDHPEMSPRERKEVWKKLEKVYKPHMDYAGLPFFEKGAFWQKQHHIYSFPLYYIDYVIAQLCAFEYKAWMDRDYKAAWKSYLKLCRMSASKFHTELLKEAGIDSPFADGTIRKIVENLEKEV
;
A
#
# COMPACT_ATOMS: atom_id res chain seq x y z
N LYS A 1 -8.72 23.67 -12.74
CA LYS A 1 -7.70 23.95 -11.67
C LYS A 1 -6.74 22.78 -11.50
N LEU A 2 -7.22 21.53 -11.23
CA LEU A 2 -6.33 20.36 -11.06
C LEU A 2 -5.55 20.05 -12.35
N ASP A 3 -6.20 20.08 -13.51
CA ASP A 3 -5.55 19.94 -14.81
C ASP A 3 -4.41 20.96 -15.02
N GLU A 4 -4.67 22.23 -14.69
CA GLU A 4 -3.69 23.31 -14.80
C GLU A 4 -2.54 23.18 -13.81
N LEU A 5 -2.83 22.72 -12.59
CA LEU A 5 -1.83 22.46 -11.56
C LEU A 5 -0.89 21.34 -12.01
N TYR A 6 -1.46 20.21 -12.44
CA TYR A 6 -0.68 19.06 -12.87
C TYR A 6 0.15 19.39 -14.14
N ASP A 7 -0.40 20.14 -15.07
CA ASP A 7 0.35 20.62 -16.24
C ASP A 7 1.59 21.45 -15.85
N LYS A 8 1.45 22.34 -14.86
CA LYS A 8 2.59 23.10 -14.33
C LYS A 8 3.61 22.21 -13.63
N LEU A 9 3.17 21.19 -12.87
CA LEU A 9 4.05 20.23 -12.22
C LEU A 9 4.83 19.41 -13.25
N VAL A 10 4.18 18.87 -14.27
CA VAL A 10 4.84 18.11 -15.34
C VAL A 10 5.89 18.96 -16.06
N LYS A 11 5.53 20.18 -16.46
CA LYS A 11 6.47 21.13 -17.11
C LYS A 11 7.67 21.45 -16.22
N ASN A 12 7.43 21.71 -14.93
CA ASN A 12 8.51 22.03 -13.99
C ASN A 12 9.43 20.81 -13.76
N ARG A 13 8.88 19.61 -13.58
CA ARG A 13 9.64 18.37 -13.42
C ARG A 13 10.47 18.05 -14.67
N THR A 14 9.89 18.20 -15.86
CA THR A 14 10.59 18.06 -17.14
C THR A 14 11.74 19.08 -17.27
N LEU A 15 11.54 20.33 -16.85
CA LEU A 15 12.59 21.34 -16.86
C LEU A 15 13.71 20.99 -15.88
N GLN A 16 13.40 20.47 -14.68
CA GLN A 16 14.41 20.00 -13.72
C GLN A 16 15.24 18.87 -14.32
N ALA A 17 14.58 17.86 -14.93
CA ALA A 17 15.26 16.75 -15.59
C ALA A 17 16.23 17.22 -16.67
N LYS A 18 15.76 18.08 -17.58
CA LYS A 18 16.61 18.63 -18.65
C LYS A 18 17.80 19.42 -18.12
N LYS A 19 17.63 20.22 -17.06
CA LYS A 19 18.74 20.96 -16.42
C LYS A 19 19.80 20.05 -15.78
N LEU A 20 19.40 18.84 -15.42
CA LEU A 20 20.28 17.82 -14.85
C LEU A 20 20.82 16.82 -15.88
N GLY A 21 20.54 17.05 -17.20
CA GLY A 21 21.05 16.22 -18.29
C GLY A 21 20.21 15.00 -18.64
N PHE A 22 18.99 14.89 -18.12
CA PHE A 22 18.06 13.82 -18.46
C PHE A 22 17.12 14.26 -19.61
N GLU A 23 16.75 13.32 -20.46
CA GLU A 23 15.81 13.58 -21.56
C GLU A 23 14.38 13.77 -21.07
N THR A 24 13.94 12.90 -20.11
CA THR A 24 12.62 12.92 -19.48
C THR A 24 12.73 12.92 -17.96
N TYR A 25 11.59 13.12 -17.27
CA TYR A 25 11.60 13.14 -15.81
C TYR A 25 11.72 11.74 -15.18
N THR A 26 11.28 10.68 -15.85
CA THR A 26 11.24 9.32 -15.28
C THR A 26 12.59 8.87 -14.71
N PRO A 27 13.73 8.98 -15.41
CA PRO A 27 15.03 8.59 -14.83
C PRO A 27 15.42 9.43 -13.59
N LEU A 28 15.18 10.74 -13.63
CA LEU A 28 15.42 11.60 -12.47
C LEU A 28 14.49 11.23 -11.31
N GLY A 29 13.23 10.93 -11.59
CA GLY A 29 12.26 10.48 -10.60
C GLY A 29 12.70 9.20 -9.90
N TYR A 30 13.22 8.22 -10.64
CA TYR A 30 13.75 6.98 -10.07
C TYR A 30 14.93 7.23 -9.12
N LEU A 31 15.86 8.10 -9.51
CA LEU A 31 16.96 8.50 -8.61
C LEU A 31 16.47 9.21 -7.35
N ARG A 32 15.42 10.05 -7.47
CA ARG A 32 14.83 10.73 -6.31
C ARG A 32 14.07 9.79 -5.38
N MET A 33 13.58 8.67 -5.91
CA MET A 33 12.98 7.58 -5.13
C MET A 33 14.03 6.59 -4.61
N GLN A 34 15.33 6.89 -4.76
CA GLN A 34 16.44 6.06 -4.30
C GLN A 34 16.46 4.64 -4.88
N ARG A 35 15.88 4.43 -6.07
CA ARG A 35 15.85 3.14 -6.77
C ARG A 35 17.21 2.81 -7.35
N ASN A 36 18.07 2.19 -6.54
CA ASN A 36 19.48 1.96 -6.86
C ASN A 36 19.77 0.53 -7.37
N CYS A 37 18.82 -0.40 -7.24
CA CYS A 37 19.02 -1.81 -7.56
C CYS A 37 18.03 -2.39 -8.58
N TYR A 38 17.11 -1.57 -9.06
CA TYR A 38 16.18 -1.87 -10.14
C TYR A 38 15.83 -0.59 -10.90
N GLY A 39 15.32 -0.73 -12.11
CA GLY A 39 15.01 0.39 -12.96
C GLY A 39 13.65 0.26 -13.65
N ARG A 40 13.50 1.00 -14.72
CA ARG A 40 12.27 1.04 -15.51
C ARG A 40 11.91 -0.33 -16.10
N GLU A 41 12.90 -1.07 -16.60
CA GLU A 41 12.67 -2.37 -17.25
C GLU A 41 12.07 -3.39 -16.28
N GLU A 42 12.55 -3.44 -15.04
CA GLU A 42 12.02 -4.31 -14.00
C GLU A 42 10.57 -3.93 -13.63
N VAL A 43 10.28 -2.64 -13.52
CA VAL A 43 8.92 -2.15 -13.24
C VAL A 43 7.98 -2.43 -14.41
N GLU A 44 8.41 -2.25 -15.64
CA GLU A 44 7.64 -2.60 -16.84
C GLU A 44 7.35 -4.10 -16.91
N ASN A 45 8.33 -4.94 -16.55
CA ASN A 45 8.14 -6.40 -16.47
C ASN A 45 7.12 -6.78 -15.38
N LEU A 46 7.19 -6.14 -14.20
CA LEU A 46 6.21 -6.33 -13.15
C LEU A 46 4.80 -5.96 -13.64
N ARG A 47 4.62 -4.77 -14.23
CA ARG A 47 3.33 -4.33 -14.77
C ARG A 47 2.80 -5.26 -15.87
N ARG A 48 3.67 -5.80 -16.73
CA ARG A 48 3.29 -6.78 -17.74
C ARG A 48 2.72 -8.06 -17.09
N GLN A 49 3.42 -8.63 -16.11
CA GLN A 49 2.95 -9.81 -15.40
C GLN A 49 1.64 -9.54 -14.66
N VAL A 50 1.47 -8.36 -14.05
CA VAL A 50 0.21 -7.95 -13.40
C VAL A 50 -0.94 -7.93 -14.41
N LYS A 51 -0.75 -7.32 -15.60
CA LYS A 51 -1.77 -7.32 -16.66
C LYS A 51 -2.16 -8.72 -17.10
N GLU A 52 -1.18 -9.61 -17.26
CA GLU A 52 -1.39 -10.95 -17.80
C GLU A 52 -1.99 -11.94 -16.78
N VAL A 53 -1.68 -11.80 -15.51
CA VAL A 53 -2.01 -12.80 -14.48
C VAL A 53 -2.88 -12.22 -13.37
N PHE A 54 -2.50 -11.05 -12.82
CA PHE A 54 -3.15 -10.52 -11.63
C PHE A 54 -4.48 -9.83 -11.93
N VAL A 55 -4.59 -9.12 -13.05
CA VAL A 55 -5.84 -8.48 -13.47
C VAL A 55 -6.96 -9.50 -13.66
N PRO A 56 -6.78 -10.63 -14.40
CA PRO A 56 -7.82 -11.66 -14.49
C PRO A 56 -8.24 -12.23 -13.14
N PHE A 57 -7.32 -12.39 -12.21
CA PHE A 57 -7.63 -12.83 -10.85
C PHE A 57 -8.47 -11.79 -10.09
N ALA A 58 -8.08 -10.51 -10.10
CA ALA A 58 -8.85 -9.43 -9.48
C ALA A 58 -10.28 -9.34 -10.07
N GLU A 59 -10.42 -9.48 -11.39
CA GLU A 59 -11.75 -9.52 -12.06
C GLU A 59 -12.62 -10.68 -11.55
N SER A 60 -12.01 -11.84 -11.27
CA SER A 60 -12.73 -12.97 -10.70
C SER A 60 -13.30 -12.65 -9.31
N LEU A 61 -12.60 -11.87 -8.50
CA LEU A 61 -13.07 -11.42 -7.19
C LEU A 61 -14.17 -10.37 -7.29
N TYR A 62 -14.09 -9.45 -8.26
CA TYR A 62 -15.20 -8.54 -8.56
C TYR A 62 -16.47 -9.31 -8.91
N GLU A 63 -16.36 -10.34 -9.72
CA GLU A 63 -17.51 -11.17 -10.09
C GLU A 63 -18.05 -11.97 -8.89
N LYS A 64 -17.19 -12.49 -8.01
CA LYS A 64 -17.62 -13.13 -6.75
C LYS A 64 -18.34 -12.12 -5.85
N ARG A 65 -17.81 -10.90 -5.71
CA ARG A 65 -18.45 -9.81 -4.95
C ARG A 65 -19.79 -9.41 -5.53
N ARG A 66 -19.88 -9.23 -6.86
CA ARG A 66 -21.13 -8.92 -7.55
C ARG A 66 -22.22 -9.94 -7.21
N LYS A 67 -21.90 -11.24 -7.26
CA LYS A 67 -22.83 -12.33 -6.91
C LYS A 67 -23.21 -12.30 -5.43
N ARG A 68 -22.25 -12.06 -4.54
CA ARG A 68 -22.47 -11.95 -3.09
C ARG A 68 -23.44 -10.81 -2.76
N LEU A 69 -23.34 -9.68 -3.47
CA LEU A 69 -24.22 -8.53 -3.32
C LEU A 69 -25.58 -8.70 -4.02
N GLY A 70 -25.78 -9.75 -4.81
CA GLY A 70 -27.01 -9.98 -5.56
C GLY A 70 -27.25 -8.96 -6.68
N LEU A 71 -26.20 -8.32 -7.20
CA LEU A 71 -26.28 -7.30 -8.22
C LEU A 71 -26.27 -7.93 -9.63
N GLU A 72 -27.12 -7.42 -10.52
CA GLU A 72 -27.05 -7.75 -11.95
C GLU A 72 -25.78 -7.18 -12.59
N HIS A 73 -25.42 -5.95 -12.19
CA HIS A 73 -24.28 -5.21 -12.67
C HIS A 73 -23.67 -4.38 -11.52
N MET A 74 -22.36 -4.29 -11.46
CA MET A 74 -21.65 -3.42 -10.51
C MET A 74 -21.20 -2.15 -11.22
N THR A 75 -21.30 -1.03 -10.51
CA THR A 75 -20.86 0.27 -10.95
C THR A 75 -19.81 0.82 -9.98
N TYR A 76 -19.20 1.95 -10.32
CA TYR A 76 -18.28 2.66 -9.42
C TYR A 76 -18.85 2.89 -8.00
N SER A 77 -20.18 3.12 -7.90
CA SER A 77 -20.82 3.34 -6.60
C SER A 77 -20.83 2.09 -5.71
N ASP A 78 -20.66 0.92 -6.28
CA ASP A 78 -20.67 -0.36 -5.57
C ASP A 78 -19.24 -0.82 -5.19
N GLU A 79 -18.19 -0.15 -5.69
CA GLU A 79 -16.81 -0.59 -5.48
C GLU A 79 -16.39 -0.65 -4.00
N GLN A 80 -16.99 0.17 -3.15
CA GLN A 80 -16.70 0.22 -1.71
C GLN A 80 -17.70 -0.61 -0.87
N VAL A 81 -18.55 -1.43 -1.51
CA VAL A 81 -19.51 -2.29 -0.84
C VAL A 81 -19.00 -3.73 -0.87
N TYR A 82 -18.62 -4.27 0.28
CA TYR A 82 -17.99 -5.59 0.38
C TYR A 82 -18.97 -6.71 0.78
N GLY A 83 -20.07 -6.39 1.44
CA GLY A 83 -21.07 -7.34 1.88
C GLY A 83 -22.48 -6.77 1.87
N PRO A 84 -23.50 -7.63 1.93
CA PRO A 84 -24.90 -7.22 1.87
C PRO A 84 -25.32 -6.32 3.05
N ASN A 85 -24.58 -6.33 4.14
CA ASN A 85 -24.81 -5.50 5.32
C ASN A 85 -23.92 -4.24 5.36
N GLY A 86 -23.23 -3.93 4.26
CA GLY A 86 -22.24 -2.85 4.17
C GLY A 86 -20.83 -3.32 4.55
N SER A 87 -19.94 -2.36 4.82
CA SER A 87 -18.59 -2.65 5.29
C SER A 87 -18.60 -2.95 6.79
N PRO A 88 -17.81 -3.91 7.28
CA PRO A 88 -17.70 -4.21 8.70
C PRO A 88 -17.17 -3.00 9.46
N SER A 89 -17.73 -2.76 10.63
CA SER A 89 -17.27 -1.70 11.55
C SER A 89 -16.70 -2.32 12.80
N PRO A 90 -15.58 -1.80 13.33
CA PRO A 90 -15.04 -2.27 14.58
C PRO A 90 -16.01 -1.97 15.73
N LYS A 91 -15.95 -2.78 16.77
CA LYS A 91 -16.71 -2.59 18.00
C LYS A 91 -16.00 -1.58 18.91
N GLY A 92 -16.80 -0.84 19.67
CA GLY A 92 -16.29 0.06 20.69
C GLY A 92 -15.94 1.46 20.17
N THR A 93 -15.34 2.23 21.08
CA THR A 93 -14.86 3.60 20.83
C THR A 93 -13.43 3.57 20.24
N PRO A 94 -12.91 4.69 19.70
CA PRO A 94 -11.52 4.79 19.30
C PRO A 94 -10.51 4.40 20.40
N GLU A 95 -10.83 4.71 21.66
CA GLU A 95 -10.01 4.32 22.82
C GLU A 95 -10.01 2.79 23.04
N GLU A 96 -11.17 2.15 22.84
CA GLU A 96 -11.28 0.68 22.93
C GLU A 96 -10.58 -0.01 21.74
N ILE A 97 -10.60 0.59 20.55
CA ILE A 97 -9.81 0.11 19.40
C ILE A 97 -8.31 0.19 19.72
N LEU A 98 -7.85 1.29 20.31
CA LEU A 98 -6.44 1.42 20.72
C LEU A 98 -6.05 0.38 21.78
N ALA A 99 -6.92 0.12 22.76
CA ALA A 99 -6.69 -0.89 23.78
C ALA A 99 -6.68 -2.32 23.20
N ALA A 100 -7.54 -2.61 22.22
CA ALA A 100 -7.52 -3.89 21.48
C ALA A 100 -6.21 -4.04 20.68
N GLY A 101 -5.71 -2.95 20.10
CA GLY A 101 -4.39 -2.90 19.44
C GLY A 101 -3.25 -3.20 20.42
N GLN A 102 -3.29 -2.64 21.62
CA GLN A 102 -2.29 -2.95 22.65
C GLN A 102 -2.30 -4.45 23.00
N GLN A 103 -3.48 -5.03 23.27
CA GLN A 103 -3.58 -6.46 23.54
C GLN A 103 -3.05 -7.30 22.37
N MET A 104 -3.39 -6.95 21.15
CA MET A 104 -2.90 -7.62 19.93
C MET A 104 -1.37 -7.67 19.89
N TYR A 105 -0.72 -6.53 20.07
CA TYR A 105 0.75 -6.45 20.04
C TYR A 105 1.42 -7.10 21.24
N GLU A 106 0.77 -7.12 22.42
CA GLU A 106 1.23 -7.88 23.58
C GLU A 106 1.22 -9.40 23.34
N GLU A 107 0.22 -9.90 22.63
CA GLU A 107 0.06 -11.33 22.36
C GLU A 107 0.87 -11.81 21.14
N LEU A 108 1.16 -10.92 20.17
CA LEU A 108 1.83 -11.29 18.93
C LEU A 108 3.28 -11.75 19.16
N SER A 109 4.08 -10.98 19.87
CA SER A 109 5.45 -11.36 20.23
C SER A 109 6.01 -10.52 21.39
N PRO A 110 7.08 -11.00 22.06
CA PRO A 110 7.78 -10.18 23.06
C PRO A 110 8.29 -8.85 22.52
N GLU A 111 8.77 -8.84 21.27
CA GLU A 111 9.31 -7.63 20.62
C GLU A 111 8.20 -6.61 20.33
N THR A 112 7.04 -7.06 19.86
CA THR A 112 5.91 -6.16 19.62
C THR A 112 5.29 -5.64 20.91
N LYS A 113 5.28 -6.45 21.97
CA LYS A 113 4.88 -5.99 23.32
C LYS A 113 5.77 -4.85 23.78
N GLU A 114 7.09 -5.08 23.81
CA GLU A 114 8.08 -4.07 24.23
C GLU A 114 7.94 -2.77 23.42
N PHE A 115 7.82 -2.89 22.10
CA PHE A 115 7.59 -1.76 21.20
C PHE A 115 6.31 -1.00 21.56
N PHE A 116 5.19 -1.69 21.71
CA PHE A 116 3.91 -1.00 21.90
C PHE A 116 3.79 -0.38 23.30
N ASP A 117 4.34 -1.04 24.32
CA ASP A 117 4.47 -0.47 25.67
C ASP A 117 5.31 0.81 25.62
N PHE A 118 6.44 0.82 24.91
CA PHE A 118 7.26 2.01 24.69
C PHE A 118 6.47 3.16 24.02
N MET A 119 5.67 2.85 23.00
CA MET A 119 4.83 3.83 22.31
C MET A 119 3.79 4.47 23.23
N MET A 120 3.15 3.64 24.07
CA MET A 120 2.11 4.10 25.01
C MET A 120 2.72 4.89 26.18
N GLU A 121 3.79 4.42 26.79
CA GLU A 121 4.45 5.06 27.94
C GLU A 121 5.02 6.46 27.60
N ASN A 122 5.44 6.64 26.34
CA ASN A 122 6.02 7.90 25.87
C ASN A 122 5.04 8.78 25.07
N GLU A 123 3.74 8.46 25.04
CA GLU A 123 2.69 9.22 24.34
C GLU A 123 3.01 9.44 22.83
N LEU A 124 3.53 8.42 22.15
CA LEU A 124 3.99 8.49 20.75
C LEU A 124 2.89 8.20 19.72
N LEU A 125 1.63 8.21 20.14
CA LEU A 125 0.44 7.89 19.34
C LEU A 125 -0.56 9.05 19.39
N ASP A 126 -0.59 9.91 18.36
CA ASP A 126 -1.65 10.92 18.19
C ASP A 126 -2.68 10.39 17.17
N VAL A 127 -3.56 9.49 17.61
CA VAL A 127 -4.49 8.78 16.72
C VAL A 127 -5.91 9.34 16.70
N PHE A 128 -6.31 10.15 17.69
CA PHE A 128 -7.69 10.65 17.78
C PHE A 128 -7.93 11.85 16.88
N GLY A 129 -9.05 11.81 16.14
CA GLY A 129 -9.50 12.90 15.29
C GLY A 129 -9.93 14.14 16.10
N ARG A 130 -9.64 15.35 15.60
CA ARG A 130 -10.10 16.63 16.19
C ARG A 130 -10.24 17.69 15.10
N LYS A 131 -11.11 18.67 15.35
CA LYS A 131 -11.58 19.66 14.36
C LYS A 131 -10.49 20.37 13.55
N THR A 132 -9.32 20.63 14.13
CA THR A 132 -8.22 21.39 13.49
C THR A 132 -7.04 20.51 13.10
N LYS A 133 -7.15 19.18 13.28
CA LYS A 133 -6.11 18.22 12.93
C LYS A 133 -6.08 18.00 11.41
N ALA A 134 -4.90 17.89 10.82
CA ALA A 134 -4.76 17.55 9.41
C ALA A 134 -5.32 16.16 9.14
N VAL A 135 -5.84 15.93 7.94
CA VAL A 135 -6.34 14.61 7.51
C VAL A 135 -5.19 13.68 7.17
N GLY A 136 -5.45 12.36 7.20
CA GLY A 136 -4.50 11.32 6.86
C GLY A 136 -3.91 10.63 8.09
N GLY A 137 -3.05 9.67 7.82
CA GLY A 137 -2.23 8.94 8.79
C GLY A 137 -0.80 8.85 8.25
N TYR A 138 0.16 8.80 9.12
CA TYR A 138 1.57 8.54 8.78
C TYR A 138 2.38 8.19 10.04
N MET A 139 3.44 7.45 9.85
CA MET A 139 4.51 7.34 10.83
C MET A 139 5.64 8.32 10.48
N THR A 140 6.26 8.91 11.48
CA THR A 140 7.52 9.64 11.36
C THR A 140 8.50 9.19 12.44
N TYR A 141 9.80 9.24 12.14
CA TYR A 141 10.83 8.89 13.09
C TYR A 141 11.49 10.15 13.69
N LEU A 142 11.66 10.16 14.98
CA LEU A 142 12.29 11.25 15.73
C LEU A 142 13.73 10.84 16.12
N PRO A 143 14.74 11.14 15.29
CA PRO A 143 16.08 10.55 15.44
C PRO A 143 16.76 10.87 16.76
N ASP A 144 16.57 12.09 17.28
CA ASP A 144 17.22 12.52 18.52
C ASP A 144 16.63 11.83 19.76
N TYR A 145 15.40 11.29 19.63
CA TYR A 145 14.72 10.53 20.68
C TYR A 145 14.76 9.02 20.42
N LYS A 146 15.31 8.58 19.29
CA LYS A 146 15.27 7.19 18.83
C LYS A 146 13.84 6.60 18.88
N ALA A 147 12.86 7.40 18.51
CA ALA A 147 11.46 7.07 18.69
C ALA A 147 10.64 7.26 17.41
N PRO A 148 9.84 6.27 17.01
CA PRO A 148 8.80 6.47 16.02
C PRO A 148 7.62 7.24 16.64
N PHE A 149 6.88 7.99 15.82
CA PHE A 149 5.66 8.69 16.20
C PHE A 149 4.57 8.44 15.16
N ILE A 150 3.38 8.06 15.59
CA ILE A 150 2.24 7.79 14.73
C ILE A 150 1.22 8.92 14.85
N PHE A 151 0.86 9.49 13.69
CA PHE A 151 -0.22 10.44 13.54
C PHE A 151 -1.35 9.77 12.74
N ALA A 152 -2.60 9.82 13.25
CA ALA A 152 -3.76 9.26 12.58
C ALA A 152 -5.04 10.05 12.94
N ASN A 153 -6.18 9.63 12.43
CA ASN A 153 -7.48 10.26 12.68
C ASN A 153 -8.57 9.20 12.81
N PHE A 154 -8.60 8.50 13.94
CA PHE A 154 -9.61 7.47 14.20
C PHE A 154 -11.01 8.05 14.18
N ASN A 155 -11.92 7.35 13.54
CA ASN A 155 -13.30 7.79 13.29
C ASN A 155 -14.36 6.68 13.50
N GLY A 156 -13.96 5.50 14.00
CA GLY A 156 -14.84 4.36 14.28
C GLY A 156 -15.13 3.47 13.06
N THR A 157 -14.34 3.57 12.00
CA THR A 157 -14.47 2.70 10.82
C THR A 157 -13.39 1.61 10.81
N SER A 158 -13.54 0.60 9.93
CA SER A 158 -12.49 -0.42 9.71
C SER A 158 -11.14 0.19 9.37
N GLY A 159 -11.11 1.34 8.72
CA GLY A 159 -9.89 2.08 8.44
C GLY A 159 -9.06 2.46 9.66
N ASP A 160 -9.64 2.51 10.86
CA ASP A 160 -8.87 2.72 12.10
C ASP A 160 -8.01 1.49 12.42
N VAL A 161 -8.51 0.28 12.14
CA VAL A 161 -7.78 -0.97 12.32
C VAL A 161 -6.68 -1.09 11.26
N ASP A 162 -7.01 -0.77 9.99
CA ASP A 162 -6.03 -0.76 8.88
C ASP A 162 -4.87 0.20 9.20
N VAL A 163 -5.17 1.44 9.61
CA VAL A 163 -4.16 2.44 9.97
C VAL A 163 -3.34 2.00 11.20
N MET A 164 -4.00 1.40 12.23
CA MET A 164 -3.32 0.88 13.41
C MET A 164 -2.27 -0.17 13.02
N THR A 165 -2.63 -1.13 12.18
CA THR A 165 -1.73 -2.22 11.80
C THR A 165 -0.66 -1.76 10.82
N HIS A 166 -1.01 -0.91 9.87
CA HIS A 166 -0.10 -0.33 8.88
C HIS A 166 0.96 0.57 9.51
N GLU A 167 0.54 1.63 10.20
CA GLU A 167 1.49 2.60 10.79
C GLU A 167 2.35 1.99 11.90
N CYS A 168 1.79 1.03 12.65
CA CYS A 168 2.59 0.28 13.60
C CYS A 168 3.62 -0.64 12.93
N GLY A 169 3.38 -1.11 11.72
CA GLY A 169 4.39 -1.83 10.94
C GLY A 169 5.63 -0.99 10.65
N HIS A 170 5.41 0.25 10.19
CA HIS A 170 6.48 1.24 10.02
C HIS A 170 7.17 1.59 11.35
N ALA A 171 6.38 1.86 12.38
CA ALA A 171 6.89 2.25 13.70
C ALA A 171 7.70 1.13 14.36
N PHE A 172 7.25 -0.11 14.25
CA PHE A 172 7.95 -1.28 14.75
C PHE A 172 9.30 -1.47 14.05
N GLN A 173 9.37 -1.32 12.74
CA GLN A 173 10.64 -1.32 12.01
C GLN A 173 11.57 -0.22 12.51
N GLY A 174 11.08 1.03 12.62
CA GLY A 174 11.87 2.15 13.13
C GLY A 174 12.38 1.92 14.57
N TYR A 175 11.54 1.32 15.43
CA TYR A 175 11.91 0.95 16.80
C TYR A 175 13.03 -0.11 16.82
N LEU A 176 12.90 -1.18 16.03
CA LEU A 176 13.90 -2.25 15.96
C LEU A 176 15.23 -1.80 15.34
N ALA A 177 15.20 -0.80 14.45
CA ALA A 177 16.39 -0.24 13.80
C ALA A 177 17.04 0.89 14.61
N ALA A 178 16.46 1.32 15.72
CA ALA A 178 16.93 2.47 16.52
C ALA A 178 18.36 2.30 17.08
N GLU A 179 18.82 1.08 17.24
CA GLU A 179 20.14 0.74 17.77
C GLU A 179 21.22 0.60 16.67
N ASP A 180 20.86 0.73 15.38
CA ASP A 180 21.84 0.72 14.30
C ASP A 180 22.76 1.95 14.43
N PRO A 181 24.10 1.77 14.54
CA PRO A 181 25.03 2.87 14.71
C PRO A 181 25.21 3.72 13.44
N ILE A 182 24.75 3.23 12.30
CA ILE A 182 24.87 3.92 11.01
C ILE A 182 23.55 4.65 10.74
N ARG A 183 23.56 5.96 10.88
CA ARG A 183 22.35 6.79 10.76
C ARG A 183 21.67 6.67 9.38
N GLU A 184 22.47 6.52 8.32
CA GLU A 184 21.98 6.38 6.96
C GLU A 184 21.15 5.11 6.75
N HIS A 185 21.29 4.10 7.60
CA HIS A 185 20.44 2.90 7.55
C HIS A 185 18.99 3.17 7.99
N ALA A 186 18.70 4.30 8.63
CA ALA A 186 17.33 4.70 8.93
C ALA A 186 16.59 5.29 7.71
N ASP A 187 17.33 5.67 6.65
CA ASP A 187 16.76 6.22 5.40
C ASP A 187 16.41 5.08 4.44
N ILE A 188 15.38 4.31 4.81
CA ILE A 188 14.93 3.13 4.07
C ILE A 188 14.16 3.52 2.82
N GLY A 189 14.40 2.81 1.69
CA GLY A 189 13.61 2.98 0.46
C GLY A 189 12.12 2.68 0.70
N MET A 190 11.25 3.47 0.08
CA MET A 190 9.81 3.40 0.32
C MET A 190 9.22 2.02 -0.01
N GLU A 191 9.70 1.37 -1.08
CA GLU A 191 9.29 0.02 -1.45
C GLU A 191 9.61 -1.03 -0.37
N THR A 192 10.64 -0.80 0.44
CA THR A 192 10.97 -1.68 1.57
C THR A 192 10.20 -1.27 2.83
N ALA A 193 10.03 0.04 3.06
CA ALA A 193 9.24 0.55 4.18
C ALA A 193 7.81 0.01 4.13
N GLU A 194 7.19 0.01 2.95
CA GLU A 194 5.82 -0.49 2.78
C GLU A 194 5.71 -2.03 2.92
N ILE A 195 6.81 -2.79 2.78
CA ILE A 195 6.76 -4.22 3.14
C ILE A 195 6.52 -4.38 4.64
N HIS A 196 7.12 -3.51 5.47
CA HIS A 196 6.95 -3.60 6.92
C HIS A 196 5.50 -3.31 7.32
N SER A 197 4.88 -2.27 6.76
CA SER A 197 3.50 -1.91 7.06
C SER A 197 2.50 -2.95 6.54
N MET A 198 2.52 -3.24 5.25
CA MET A 198 1.54 -4.14 4.60
C MET A 198 1.67 -5.60 5.08
N SER A 199 2.88 -6.04 5.45
CA SER A 199 3.03 -7.38 6.04
C SER A 199 2.52 -7.44 7.48
N MET A 200 2.68 -6.36 8.27
CA MET A 200 2.14 -6.31 9.63
C MET A 200 0.62 -6.43 9.63
N GLU A 201 -0.07 -5.84 8.66
CA GLU A 201 -1.51 -6.00 8.50
C GLU A 201 -1.91 -7.49 8.46
N PHE A 202 -1.21 -8.32 7.67
CA PHE A 202 -1.47 -9.75 7.61
C PHE A 202 -0.99 -10.50 8.86
N PHE A 203 0.15 -10.15 9.44
CA PHE A 203 0.62 -10.78 10.68
C PHE A 203 -0.36 -10.58 11.84
N THR A 204 -1.14 -9.53 11.83
CA THR A 204 -2.13 -9.23 12.87
C THR A 204 -3.51 -9.88 12.64
N GLU A 205 -3.74 -10.52 11.50
CA GLU A 205 -5.03 -11.16 11.13
C GLU A 205 -5.59 -12.12 12.23
N PRO A 206 -4.78 -12.94 12.93
CA PRO A 206 -5.29 -13.80 13.98
C PRO A 206 -5.98 -13.08 15.14
N TRP A 207 -5.73 -11.78 15.30
CA TRP A 207 -6.30 -10.93 16.37
C TRP A 207 -7.45 -10.03 15.92
N TYR A 208 -7.90 -10.09 14.68
CA TYR A 208 -9.01 -9.27 14.21
C TYR A 208 -10.29 -9.45 15.04
N HIS A 209 -10.47 -10.61 15.68
CA HIS A 209 -11.56 -10.86 16.63
C HIS A 209 -11.55 -9.94 17.86
N LEU A 210 -10.46 -9.26 18.18
CA LEU A 210 -10.39 -8.25 19.23
C LEU A 210 -11.13 -6.96 18.81
N PHE A 211 -11.12 -6.64 17.53
CA PHE A 211 -11.70 -5.42 16.95
C PHE A 211 -13.13 -5.61 16.43
N PHE A 212 -13.48 -6.81 16.01
CA PHE A 212 -14.77 -7.10 15.36
C PHE A 212 -15.53 -8.17 16.14
N ASP A 213 -16.87 -8.15 16.02
CA ASP A 213 -17.70 -9.24 16.48
C ASP A 213 -17.48 -10.49 15.61
N LYS A 214 -17.84 -11.66 16.16
CA LYS A 214 -17.58 -12.94 15.51
C LYS A 214 -18.03 -13.00 14.04
N ASP A 215 -19.25 -12.52 13.77
CA ASP A 215 -19.83 -12.59 12.44
C ASP A 215 -19.21 -11.55 11.46
N THR A 216 -18.67 -10.45 12.00
CA THR A 216 -18.03 -9.40 11.20
C THR A 216 -16.52 -9.57 11.05
N THR A 217 -15.89 -10.41 11.87
CA THR A 217 -14.45 -10.73 11.75
C THR A 217 -14.14 -11.38 10.41
N GLU A 218 -14.91 -12.40 10.01
CA GLU A 218 -14.72 -13.07 8.72
C GLU A 218 -14.98 -12.11 7.54
N ASP A 219 -15.98 -11.23 7.68
CA ASP A 219 -16.27 -10.21 6.66
C ASP A 219 -15.14 -9.20 6.53
N TYR A 220 -14.52 -8.79 7.64
CA TYR A 220 -13.37 -7.88 7.62
C TYR A 220 -12.13 -8.55 7.02
N THR A 221 -11.79 -9.77 7.43
CA THR A 221 -10.66 -10.53 6.86
C THR A 221 -10.79 -10.66 5.34
N ARG A 222 -11.99 -11.01 4.85
CA ARG A 222 -12.26 -11.07 3.41
C ARG A 222 -12.14 -9.71 2.73
N MET A 223 -12.73 -8.66 3.33
CA MET A 223 -12.67 -7.30 2.81
C MET A 223 -11.23 -6.84 2.66
N HIS A 224 -10.42 -6.97 3.70
CA HIS A 224 -9.02 -6.59 3.72
C HIS A 224 -8.21 -7.30 2.61
N LEU A 225 -8.39 -8.62 2.45
CA LEU A 225 -7.74 -9.36 1.38
C LEU A 225 -8.21 -8.93 -0.01
N GLU A 226 -9.53 -8.73 -0.21
CA GLU A 226 -10.06 -8.23 -1.48
C GLU A 226 -9.53 -6.82 -1.81
N GLU A 227 -9.44 -5.92 -0.83
CA GLU A 227 -8.87 -4.58 -1.01
C GLU A 227 -7.40 -4.64 -1.41
N ALA A 228 -6.60 -5.43 -0.71
CA ALA A 228 -5.19 -5.63 -1.03
C ALA A 228 -5.00 -6.17 -2.46
N VAL A 229 -5.80 -7.15 -2.88
CA VAL A 229 -5.77 -7.68 -4.26
C VAL A 229 -6.16 -6.61 -5.28
N MET A 230 -7.25 -5.90 -5.05
CA MET A 230 -7.75 -4.90 -6.01
C MET A 230 -6.87 -3.66 -6.11
N PHE A 231 -6.07 -3.42 -5.09
CA PHE A 231 -5.08 -2.34 -5.08
C PHE A 231 -3.96 -2.55 -6.12
N VAL A 232 -3.49 -3.79 -6.34
CA VAL A 232 -2.33 -4.08 -7.20
C VAL A 232 -2.52 -3.60 -8.66
N PRO A 233 -3.62 -3.93 -9.37
CA PRO A 233 -3.89 -3.38 -10.70
C PRO A 233 -3.99 -1.85 -10.71
N TYR A 234 -4.65 -1.26 -9.71
CA TYR A 234 -4.79 0.19 -9.60
C TYR A 234 -3.44 0.90 -9.41
N GLY A 235 -2.59 0.38 -8.53
CA GLY A 235 -1.26 0.94 -8.29
C GLY A 235 -0.37 0.89 -9.55
N CYS A 236 -0.40 -0.23 -10.28
CA CYS A 236 0.27 -0.36 -11.58
C CYS A 236 -0.26 0.64 -12.61
N MET A 237 -1.58 0.85 -12.66
CA MET A 237 -2.20 1.83 -13.56
C MET A 237 -1.75 3.25 -13.26
N VAL A 238 -1.68 3.63 -11.99
CA VAL A 238 -1.20 4.95 -11.54
C VAL A 238 0.26 5.16 -11.96
N ASP A 239 1.10 4.14 -11.85
CA ASP A 239 2.50 4.21 -12.25
C ASP A 239 2.65 4.31 -13.78
N GLU A 240 1.99 3.44 -14.55
CA GLU A 240 2.05 3.49 -16.02
C GLU A 240 1.54 4.83 -16.57
N PHE A 241 0.48 5.38 -15.97
CA PHE A 241 -0.01 6.70 -16.29
C PHE A 241 1.07 7.79 -16.12
N GLN A 242 1.83 7.74 -15.02
CA GLN A 242 2.89 8.71 -14.79
C GLN A 242 4.06 8.55 -15.77
N HIS A 243 4.43 7.32 -16.13
CA HIS A 243 5.44 7.08 -17.17
C HIS A 243 5.00 7.69 -18.49
N GLU A 244 3.79 7.40 -18.97
CA GLU A 244 3.24 7.97 -20.21
C GLU A 244 3.28 9.51 -20.19
N VAL A 245 2.87 10.13 -19.06
CA VAL A 245 2.85 11.59 -18.94
C VAL A 245 4.24 12.20 -18.93
N TYR A 246 5.24 11.56 -18.30
CA TYR A 246 6.61 12.09 -18.24
C TYR A 246 7.43 11.80 -19.51
N ASP A 247 7.11 10.74 -20.21
CA ASP A 247 7.70 10.45 -21.53
C ASP A 247 7.15 11.39 -22.62
N HIS A 248 5.91 11.86 -22.45
CA HIS A 248 5.21 12.76 -23.35
C HIS A 248 4.75 14.05 -22.64
N PRO A 249 5.67 14.87 -22.12
CA PRO A 249 5.34 16.03 -21.29
C PRO A 249 4.58 17.13 -22.01
N GLU A 250 4.55 17.09 -23.35
CA GLU A 250 3.79 18.00 -24.24
C GLU A 250 2.28 17.71 -24.27
N MET A 251 1.83 16.54 -23.78
CA MET A 251 0.41 16.19 -23.75
C MET A 251 -0.43 17.28 -23.10
N SER A 252 -1.53 17.61 -23.72
CA SER A 252 -2.57 18.43 -23.14
C SER A 252 -3.30 17.69 -22.00
N PRO A 253 -3.99 18.39 -21.10
CA PRO A 253 -4.83 17.77 -20.08
C PRO A 253 -5.89 16.80 -20.63
N ARG A 254 -6.38 17.05 -21.85
CA ARG A 254 -7.33 16.17 -22.52
C ARG A 254 -6.67 14.85 -22.92
N GLU A 255 -5.48 14.90 -23.53
CA GLU A 255 -4.75 13.70 -23.93
C GLU A 255 -4.37 12.83 -22.73
N ARG A 256 -3.96 13.43 -21.60
CA ARG A 256 -3.71 12.70 -20.36
C ARG A 256 -4.94 11.96 -19.86
N LYS A 257 -6.14 12.54 -19.96
CA LYS A 257 -7.40 11.85 -19.62
C LYS A 257 -7.70 10.69 -20.56
N GLU A 258 -7.39 10.81 -21.85
CA GLU A 258 -7.54 9.69 -22.79
C GLU A 258 -6.52 8.56 -22.52
N VAL A 259 -5.30 8.89 -22.10
CA VAL A 259 -4.33 7.89 -21.63
C VAL A 259 -4.89 7.14 -20.42
N TRP A 260 -5.39 7.86 -19.40
CA TRP A 260 -6.01 7.23 -18.22
C TRP A 260 -7.13 6.26 -18.60
N LYS A 261 -8.05 6.68 -19.45
CA LYS A 261 -9.16 5.82 -19.91
C LYS A 261 -8.70 4.55 -20.62
N LYS A 262 -7.61 4.64 -21.39
CA LYS A 262 -7.04 3.47 -22.07
C LYS A 262 -6.45 2.49 -21.06
N LEU A 263 -5.68 3.00 -20.10
CA LEU A 263 -5.09 2.18 -19.05
C LEU A 263 -6.15 1.56 -18.15
N GLU A 264 -7.19 2.30 -17.81
CA GLU A 264 -8.30 1.82 -16.98
C GLU A 264 -8.99 0.60 -17.60
N LYS A 265 -9.21 0.59 -18.92
CA LYS A 265 -9.76 -0.58 -19.62
C LYS A 265 -8.86 -1.82 -19.57
N VAL A 266 -7.56 -1.63 -19.33
CA VAL A 266 -6.59 -2.73 -19.24
C VAL A 266 -6.48 -3.24 -17.81
N TYR A 267 -6.43 -2.34 -16.82
CA TYR A 267 -6.18 -2.69 -15.43
C TYR A 267 -7.46 -2.90 -14.61
N LYS A 268 -8.57 -2.25 -15.00
CA LYS A 268 -9.88 -2.31 -14.35
C LYS A 268 -10.99 -2.46 -15.40
N PRO A 269 -11.01 -3.55 -16.17
CA PRO A 269 -11.94 -3.70 -17.29
C PRO A 269 -13.42 -3.72 -16.86
N HIS A 270 -13.72 -4.08 -15.59
CA HIS A 270 -15.05 -4.04 -14.98
C HIS A 270 -15.58 -2.61 -14.73
N MET A 271 -14.71 -1.58 -14.73
CA MET A 271 -15.09 -0.24 -14.28
C MET A 271 -16.18 0.38 -15.15
N ASP A 272 -17.30 0.66 -14.52
CA ASP A 272 -18.42 1.41 -15.09
C ASP A 272 -18.77 2.59 -14.18
N TYR A 273 -18.66 3.80 -14.69
CA TYR A 273 -18.98 5.03 -13.95
C TYR A 273 -20.47 5.39 -13.98
N ALA A 274 -21.32 4.58 -14.60
CA ALA A 274 -22.78 4.79 -14.66
C ALA A 274 -23.18 6.19 -15.14
N GLY A 275 -22.44 6.75 -16.10
CA GLY A 275 -22.70 8.07 -16.66
C GLY A 275 -22.25 9.25 -15.77
N LEU A 276 -21.45 9.05 -14.75
CA LEU A 276 -20.87 10.14 -13.93
C LEU A 276 -19.91 11.00 -14.79
N PRO A 277 -20.30 12.24 -15.19
CA PRO A 277 -19.64 12.94 -16.30
C PRO A 277 -18.19 13.33 -16.02
N PHE A 278 -17.81 13.45 -14.75
CA PHE A 278 -16.44 13.78 -14.36
C PHE A 278 -15.50 12.59 -14.59
N PHE A 279 -15.92 11.41 -14.17
CA PHE A 279 -15.12 10.19 -14.29
C PHE A 279 -15.09 9.65 -15.73
N GLU A 280 -16.23 9.72 -16.44
CA GLU A 280 -16.34 9.34 -17.85
C GLU A 280 -15.34 10.09 -18.78
N LYS A 281 -14.88 11.24 -18.34
CA LYS A 281 -13.84 12.02 -19.05
C LYS A 281 -12.41 11.52 -18.77
N GLY A 282 -12.22 10.47 -17.97
CA GLY A 282 -10.91 9.98 -17.55
C GLY A 282 -10.24 10.87 -16.49
N ALA A 283 -11.02 11.48 -15.61
CA ALA A 283 -10.52 12.38 -14.58
C ALA A 283 -10.33 11.70 -13.20
N PHE A 284 -10.53 10.39 -13.11
CA PHE A 284 -10.46 9.67 -11.85
C PHE A 284 -9.09 9.77 -11.13
N TRP A 285 -7.98 9.80 -11.89
CA TRP A 285 -6.63 9.98 -11.36
C TRP A 285 -6.45 11.26 -10.53
N GLN A 286 -7.30 12.27 -10.75
CA GLN A 286 -7.19 13.57 -10.08
C GLN A 286 -7.44 13.50 -8.57
N LYS A 287 -8.07 12.44 -8.07
CA LYS A 287 -8.21 12.19 -6.63
C LYS A 287 -6.90 11.72 -5.98
N GLN A 288 -5.97 11.18 -6.77
CA GLN A 288 -4.77 10.54 -6.26
C GLN A 288 -3.70 11.59 -5.93
N HIS A 289 -3.63 11.98 -4.66
CA HIS A 289 -2.71 13.00 -4.13
C HIS A 289 -1.24 12.72 -4.49
N HIS A 290 -0.83 11.46 -4.46
CA HIS A 290 0.56 11.03 -4.73
C HIS A 290 1.06 11.47 -6.11
N ILE A 291 0.21 11.49 -7.14
CA ILE A 291 0.57 11.94 -8.49
C ILE A 291 1.08 13.40 -8.48
N TYR A 292 0.54 14.23 -7.58
CA TYR A 292 0.93 15.64 -7.46
C TYR A 292 2.17 15.82 -6.58
N SER A 293 2.22 15.15 -5.44
CA SER A 293 3.19 15.43 -4.37
C SER A 293 4.40 14.50 -4.41
N PHE A 294 4.22 13.24 -4.77
CA PHE A 294 5.24 12.19 -4.74
C PHE A 294 5.26 11.42 -6.07
N PRO A 295 5.78 12.03 -7.15
CA PRO A 295 5.76 11.43 -8.48
C PRO A 295 6.53 10.12 -8.53
N LEU A 296 5.93 9.11 -9.16
CA LEU A 296 6.46 7.76 -9.34
C LEU A 296 6.58 6.92 -8.04
N TYR A 297 6.09 7.42 -6.91
CA TYR A 297 6.10 6.67 -5.65
C TYR A 297 5.11 5.51 -5.62
N TYR A 298 3.96 5.64 -6.25
CA TYR A 298 2.80 4.78 -6.02
C TYR A 298 3.03 3.29 -6.34
N ILE A 299 3.99 2.97 -7.20
CA ILE A 299 4.39 1.59 -7.51
C ILE A 299 5.08 0.90 -6.33
N ASP A 300 5.68 1.65 -5.40
CA ASP A 300 6.38 1.10 -4.25
C ASP A 300 5.41 0.35 -3.33
N TYR A 301 4.17 0.84 -3.20
CA TYR A 301 3.08 0.11 -2.53
C TYR A 301 2.76 -1.23 -3.23
N VAL A 302 2.78 -1.27 -4.57
CA VAL A 302 2.52 -2.53 -5.31
C VAL A 302 3.64 -3.54 -5.09
N ILE A 303 4.89 -3.09 -5.17
CA ILE A 303 6.08 -3.93 -4.92
C ILE A 303 5.98 -4.53 -3.52
N ALA A 304 5.68 -3.70 -2.53
CA ALA A 304 5.51 -4.10 -1.14
C ALA A 304 4.32 -5.04 -0.92
N GLN A 305 3.18 -4.75 -1.53
CA GLN A 305 1.98 -5.60 -1.40
C GLN A 305 2.22 -7.00 -1.94
N LEU A 306 2.95 -7.13 -3.05
CA LEU A 306 3.31 -8.43 -3.60
C LEU A 306 4.23 -9.21 -2.64
N CYS A 307 5.18 -8.54 -1.98
CA CYS A 307 6.00 -9.15 -0.94
C CYS A 307 5.18 -9.53 0.31
N ALA A 308 4.20 -8.70 0.70
CA ALA A 308 3.30 -8.99 1.80
C ALA A 308 2.42 -10.23 1.53
N PHE A 309 1.98 -10.44 0.29
CA PHE A 309 1.30 -11.68 -0.11
C PHE A 309 2.20 -12.92 -0.03
N GLU A 310 3.50 -12.77 -0.29
CA GLU A 310 4.46 -13.87 -0.07
C GLU A 310 4.58 -14.20 1.43
N TYR A 311 4.61 -13.19 2.30
CA TYR A 311 4.58 -13.39 3.75
C TYR A 311 3.27 -14.05 4.18
N LYS A 312 2.10 -13.62 3.67
CA LYS A 312 0.82 -14.24 3.98
C LYS A 312 0.83 -15.73 3.62
N ALA A 313 1.22 -16.08 2.41
CA ALA A 313 1.36 -17.49 2.01
C ALA A 313 2.40 -18.28 2.82
N TRP A 314 3.39 -17.60 3.39
CA TRP A 314 4.35 -18.22 4.30
C TRP A 314 3.77 -18.43 5.70
N MET A 315 3.03 -17.45 6.23
CA MET A 315 2.32 -17.56 7.51
C MET A 315 1.36 -18.75 7.56
N ASP A 316 0.61 -18.99 6.48
CA ASP A 316 -0.31 -20.13 6.39
C ASP A 316 0.39 -21.49 6.49
N ARG A 317 1.65 -21.56 6.09
CA ARG A 317 2.48 -22.77 6.16
C ARG A 317 3.25 -22.87 7.46
N ASP A 318 3.87 -21.79 7.90
CA ASP A 318 4.68 -21.69 9.11
C ASP A 318 4.79 -20.23 9.57
N TYR A 319 3.81 -19.83 10.38
CA TYR A 319 3.72 -18.48 10.93
C TYR A 319 5.00 -18.05 11.67
N LYS A 320 5.58 -18.98 12.48
CA LYS A 320 6.77 -18.65 13.28
C LYS A 320 7.99 -18.39 12.41
N ALA A 321 8.17 -19.16 11.34
CA ALA A 321 9.27 -18.97 10.42
C ALA A 321 9.09 -17.66 9.62
N ALA A 322 7.87 -17.35 9.18
CA ALA A 322 7.54 -16.08 8.52
C ALA A 322 7.81 -14.89 9.43
N TRP A 323 7.33 -14.94 10.67
CA TRP A 323 7.58 -13.90 11.69
C TRP A 323 9.08 -13.67 11.94
N LYS A 324 9.85 -14.74 12.08
CA LYS A 324 11.30 -14.66 12.27
C LYS A 324 11.99 -13.98 11.07
N SER A 325 11.54 -14.28 9.87
CA SER A 325 12.04 -13.63 8.64
C SER A 325 11.69 -12.14 8.64
N TYR A 326 10.44 -11.80 8.96
CA TYR A 326 9.97 -10.41 9.03
C TYR A 326 10.77 -9.60 10.08
N LEU A 327 10.99 -10.14 11.29
CA LEU A 327 11.85 -9.52 12.30
C LEU A 327 13.28 -9.28 11.79
N LYS A 328 13.83 -10.24 11.05
CA LYS A 328 15.15 -10.09 10.42
C LYS A 328 15.12 -8.92 9.43
N LEU A 329 14.10 -8.84 8.57
CA LEU A 329 13.94 -7.76 7.59
C LEU A 329 13.85 -6.39 8.28
N CYS A 330 13.03 -6.25 9.32
CA CYS A 330 12.92 -5.01 10.09
C CYS A 330 14.27 -4.56 10.67
N ARG A 331 15.04 -5.48 11.25
CA ARG A 331 16.36 -5.16 11.83
C ARG A 331 17.43 -4.83 10.81
N MET A 332 17.30 -5.32 9.57
CA MET A 332 18.26 -4.98 8.49
C MET A 332 18.10 -3.55 8.00
N SER A 333 16.92 -2.96 8.12
CA SER A 333 16.66 -1.57 7.68
C SER A 333 17.26 -1.29 6.30
N ALA A 334 17.92 -0.16 6.07
CA ALA A 334 18.61 0.19 4.81
C ALA A 334 20.06 -0.30 4.73
N SER A 335 20.45 -1.34 5.47
CA SER A 335 21.84 -1.86 5.44
C SER A 335 22.23 -2.54 4.12
N LYS A 336 21.27 -2.82 3.25
CA LYS A 336 21.44 -3.43 1.93
C LYS A 336 20.44 -2.84 0.94
N PHE A 337 20.68 -3.08 -0.34
CA PHE A 337 19.70 -2.74 -1.38
C PHE A 337 18.43 -3.60 -1.27
N HIS A 338 17.30 -3.05 -1.71
CA HIS A 338 15.99 -3.71 -1.65
C HIS A 338 16.03 -5.19 -2.13
N THR A 339 16.59 -5.44 -3.30
CA THR A 339 16.66 -6.81 -3.87
C THR A 339 17.53 -7.77 -3.03
N GLU A 340 18.53 -7.25 -2.33
CA GLU A 340 19.35 -8.04 -1.40
C GLU A 340 18.61 -8.30 -0.08
N LEU A 341 17.85 -7.30 0.41
CA LEU A 341 16.99 -7.45 1.59
C LEU A 341 15.94 -8.55 1.39
N LEU A 342 15.26 -8.58 0.22
CA LEU A 342 14.32 -9.64 -0.12
C LEU A 342 14.97 -11.03 -0.10
N LYS A 343 16.13 -11.16 -0.73
CA LYS A 343 16.89 -12.41 -0.75
C LYS A 343 17.27 -12.88 0.65
N GLU A 344 17.73 -11.97 1.50
CA GLU A 344 18.09 -12.27 2.89
C GLU A 344 16.87 -12.64 3.76
N ALA A 345 15.72 -12.07 3.45
CA ALA A 345 14.45 -12.40 4.07
C ALA A 345 13.87 -13.73 3.54
N GLY A 346 14.32 -14.21 2.38
CA GLY A 346 13.76 -15.40 1.72
C GLY A 346 12.46 -15.13 0.99
N ILE A 347 12.25 -13.87 0.55
CA ILE A 347 11.12 -13.41 -0.26
C ILE A 347 11.55 -13.38 -1.72
N ASP A 348 10.72 -13.90 -2.62
CA ASP A 348 10.98 -13.85 -4.05
C ASP A 348 10.83 -12.41 -4.56
N SER A 349 11.68 -12.02 -5.51
CA SER A 349 11.58 -10.68 -6.08
C SER A 349 10.31 -10.54 -6.94
N PRO A 350 9.46 -9.53 -6.73
CA PRO A 350 8.27 -9.30 -7.56
C PRO A 350 8.60 -8.92 -9.00
N PHE A 351 9.86 -8.57 -9.29
CA PHE A 351 10.35 -8.30 -10.64
C PHE A 351 10.69 -9.58 -11.42
N ALA A 352 10.88 -10.70 -10.75
CA ALA A 352 11.24 -11.96 -11.42
C ALA A 352 10.03 -12.57 -12.15
N ASP A 353 10.31 -13.16 -13.31
CA ASP A 353 9.29 -13.87 -14.08
C ASP A 353 8.71 -15.04 -13.27
N GLY A 354 7.38 -15.13 -13.24
CA GLY A 354 6.65 -16.19 -12.56
C GLY A 354 6.31 -15.92 -11.08
N THR A 355 6.94 -14.94 -10.41
CA THR A 355 6.62 -14.60 -9.02
C THR A 355 5.15 -14.18 -8.87
N ILE A 356 4.66 -13.32 -9.75
CA ILE A 356 3.26 -12.87 -9.74
C ILE A 356 2.28 -14.04 -9.90
N ARG A 357 2.60 -15.01 -10.76
CA ARG A 357 1.78 -16.22 -10.94
C ARG A 357 1.74 -17.07 -9.67
N LYS A 358 2.89 -17.29 -9.03
CA LYS A 358 2.99 -18.03 -7.76
C LYS A 358 2.17 -17.36 -6.65
N ILE A 359 2.19 -16.02 -6.58
CA ILE A 359 1.39 -15.26 -5.64
C ILE A 359 -0.10 -15.50 -5.89
N VAL A 360 -0.56 -15.36 -7.13
CA VAL A 360 -1.97 -15.59 -7.50
C VAL A 360 -2.41 -17.03 -7.19
N GLU A 361 -1.60 -18.05 -7.52
CA GLU A 361 -1.88 -19.45 -7.21
C GLU A 361 -2.01 -19.72 -5.69
N ASN A 362 -1.37 -18.93 -4.85
CA ASN A 362 -1.56 -19.01 -3.39
C ASN A 362 -2.83 -18.29 -2.96
N LEU A 363 -3.08 -17.08 -3.45
CA LEU A 363 -4.28 -16.30 -3.12
C LEU A 363 -5.59 -16.98 -3.57
N GLU A 364 -5.57 -17.70 -4.71
CA GLU A 364 -6.73 -18.47 -5.19
C GLU A 364 -7.20 -19.56 -4.22
N LYS A 365 -6.36 -20.00 -3.29
CA LYS A 365 -6.73 -21.00 -2.27
C LYS A 365 -7.47 -20.39 -1.08
N GLU A 366 -7.43 -19.08 -0.92
CA GLU A 366 -7.97 -18.35 0.21
C GLU A 366 -9.33 -17.67 -0.09
N VAL A 367 -9.69 -17.54 -1.38
CA VAL A 367 -10.87 -16.77 -1.83
C VAL A 367 -11.94 -17.59 -2.52
#